data_cef8c575fbda37ea29e146a222a76329
#
_entry.id   cef8c575fbda37ea29e146a222a76329
#
_cell.length_a   1.000
_cell.length_b   1.000
_cell.length_c   1.000
_cell.angle_alpha   90.00
_cell.angle_beta   90.00
_cell.angle_gamma   90.00
#
_symmetry.space_group_name_H-M   'P 1'
#
loop_
_entity.id
_entity.type
_entity.pdbx_description
1 polymer ?
#
loop_
_entity_poly.entity_id
_entity_poly.type
_entity_poly.pdbx_seq_one_letter_code
_entity_poly.pdbx_strand_id
1 'polypeptide(L)'
;MILRPYQEIAVQDASDALDKHKNTIVVAPTGAGKTIMLSALIGKRYSKGKKVLVLQHRDELVGQNASKFSRVNPKISTSVVDASQKNWDGSAVFSMVQTLSRPNNLDNMSKVDMMVIDESHHAIADTYMRIIKRVKQANESVEIVGFTATPNRGDRKGLKGVFNNCSHQIEIGNLIREGFLVPPKTFVVDVGVQEDLQNVRKTVSDFDMSEVEQIMNKRAINEKIVEEWQDKAGDRKTVIFCSTVVHAQDLCDEFRRSQVRAEIVTGETPSEQRKQILHDLEHGDVQVVVNVAVLTEGFDAPPVSCIVLTRPCSYKSTMVQMIGRGLRTIDPEEHPGIIKKDCIVLDFGTSVLTHGSLDEGVDLDGKDKMQQGSAPEKVCPNCKCLIPLSVRVCPMCGHEIEMQAKELLETFNMTEIDLIDRSPFRWIDLFNNGKCMSASGFNGFGLVAHLDDVSVALVKRTKGKLRIVSVGTKEQALAAADDFLREIEDSDGAKKGKRWLNQAMTERQREALARENKIVSPLDLSFSKYKAACWLNYLWNKQEIDGKVLDYYEGDNNAA
;
A
#
# COMPACT_ATOMS: atom_id res chain seq x y z
N MET A 1 -23.64 22.25 6.10
CA MET A 1 -23.05 20.91 5.98
C MET A 1 -22.64 20.45 7.38
N ILE A 2 -23.01 19.25 7.80
CA ILE A 2 -22.71 18.71 9.13
C ILE A 2 -21.46 17.81 8.98
N LEU A 3 -20.45 18.04 9.81
CA LEU A 3 -19.27 17.17 9.86
C LEU A 3 -19.64 15.82 10.48
N ARG A 4 -18.97 14.79 10.05
CA ARG A 4 -19.01 13.47 10.71
C ARG A 4 -18.23 13.54 12.04
N PRO A 5 -18.56 12.75 13.06
CA PRO A 5 -17.90 12.84 14.37
C PRO A 5 -16.38 12.81 14.32
N TYR A 6 -15.80 11.89 13.56
CA TYR A 6 -14.34 11.80 13.40
C TYR A 6 -13.72 13.04 12.70
N GLN A 7 -14.49 13.69 11.81
CA GLN A 7 -14.04 14.91 11.13
C GLN A 7 -14.05 16.09 12.11
N GLU A 8 -15.05 16.17 12.99
CA GLU A 8 -15.12 17.20 14.03
C GLU A 8 -13.92 17.10 14.97
N ILE A 9 -13.60 15.88 15.44
CA ILE A 9 -12.44 15.61 16.29
C ILE A 9 -11.15 16.02 15.57
N ALA A 10 -10.94 15.58 14.33
CA ALA A 10 -9.74 15.90 13.57
C ALA A 10 -9.57 17.41 13.33
N VAL A 11 -10.66 18.14 13.07
CA VAL A 11 -10.66 19.60 12.91
C VAL A 11 -10.36 20.29 14.24
N GLN A 12 -10.90 19.78 15.37
CA GLN A 12 -10.62 20.32 16.68
C GLN A 12 -9.16 20.13 17.05
N ASP A 13 -8.64 18.91 16.96
CA ASP A 13 -7.24 18.58 17.27
C ASP A 13 -6.25 19.38 16.43
N ALA A 14 -6.55 19.56 15.12
CA ALA A 14 -5.76 20.40 14.24
C ALA A 14 -5.78 21.88 14.67
N SER A 15 -6.94 22.39 15.07
CA SER A 15 -7.07 23.76 15.56
C SER A 15 -6.26 23.97 16.84
N ASP A 16 -6.33 23.04 17.81
CA ASP A 16 -5.62 23.10 19.08
C ASP A 16 -4.10 22.99 18.88
N ALA A 17 -3.68 22.16 17.93
CA ALA A 17 -2.26 22.03 17.56
C ALA A 17 -1.73 23.32 16.91
N LEU A 18 -2.52 23.99 16.07
CA LEU A 18 -2.13 25.27 15.46
C LEU A 18 -2.01 26.38 16.50
N ASP A 19 -2.83 26.39 17.56
CA ASP A 19 -2.71 27.35 18.66
C ASP A 19 -1.38 27.17 19.41
N LYS A 20 -0.97 25.93 19.63
CA LYS A 20 0.25 25.58 20.36
C LYS A 20 1.53 25.70 19.54
N HIS A 21 1.48 25.22 18.29
CA HIS A 21 2.69 24.97 17.49
C HIS A 21 2.75 25.78 16.20
N LYS A 22 1.68 26.47 15.80
CA LYS A 22 1.53 27.18 14.52
C LYS A 22 1.71 26.30 13.28
N ASN A 23 1.90 25.00 13.46
CA ASN A 23 2.24 24.07 12.40
C ASN A 23 1.80 22.66 12.80
N THR A 24 1.10 21.94 11.92
CA THR A 24 0.67 20.55 12.15
C THR A 24 0.31 19.82 10.85
N ILE A 25 0.22 18.50 10.92
CA ILE A 25 -0.31 17.65 9.85
C ILE A 25 -1.48 16.81 10.36
N VAL A 26 -2.48 16.63 9.51
CA VAL A 26 -3.60 15.70 9.71
C VAL A 26 -3.46 14.56 8.71
N VAL A 27 -3.46 13.34 9.20
CA VAL A 27 -3.40 12.15 8.36
C VAL A 27 -4.80 11.56 8.25
N ALA A 28 -5.33 11.52 7.03
CA ALA A 28 -6.66 11.03 6.76
C ALA A 28 -6.68 10.26 5.43
N PRO A 29 -7.17 9.02 5.41
CA PRO A 29 -7.13 8.19 4.21
C PRO A 29 -7.98 8.77 3.07
N THR A 30 -7.80 8.21 1.88
CA THR A 30 -8.66 8.50 0.73
C THR A 30 -10.11 8.14 1.08
N GLY A 31 -11.05 9.04 0.79
CA GLY A 31 -12.46 8.85 1.13
C GLY A 31 -12.88 9.38 2.52
N ALA A 32 -11.93 9.73 3.40
CA ALA A 32 -12.25 10.33 4.72
C ALA A 32 -12.78 11.78 4.65
N GLY A 33 -12.81 12.38 3.47
CA GLY A 33 -13.30 13.76 3.32
C GLY A 33 -12.29 14.84 3.70
N LYS A 34 -11.01 14.67 3.35
CA LYS A 34 -9.95 15.67 3.57
C LYS A 34 -10.37 17.09 3.17
N THR A 35 -10.96 17.24 1.98
CA THR A 35 -11.41 18.54 1.47
C THR A 35 -12.46 19.18 2.37
N ILE A 36 -13.33 18.40 2.99
CA ILE A 36 -14.35 18.88 3.93
C ILE A 36 -13.69 19.32 5.25
N MET A 37 -12.77 18.49 5.78
CA MET A 37 -12.05 18.82 7.02
C MET A 37 -11.20 20.07 6.87
N LEU A 38 -10.44 20.21 5.77
CA LEU A 38 -9.65 21.42 5.53
C LEU A 38 -10.56 22.67 5.38
N SER A 39 -11.70 22.51 4.72
CA SER A 39 -12.67 23.62 4.57
C SER A 39 -13.28 24.02 5.92
N ALA A 40 -13.62 23.04 6.76
CA ALA A 40 -14.16 23.29 8.09
C ALA A 40 -13.11 23.93 9.01
N LEU A 41 -11.85 23.48 8.96
CA LEU A 41 -10.76 24.05 9.74
C LEU A 41 -10.51 25.52 9.35
N ILE A 42 -10.50 25.82 8.04
CA ILE A 42 -10.38 27.20 7.56
C ILE A 42 -11.57 28.04 8.07
N GLY A 43 -12.80 27.55 7.92
CA GLY A 43 -13.99 28.24 8.42
C GLY A 43 -13.98 28.52 9.91
N LYS A 44 -13.49 27.55 10.70
CA LYS A 44 -13.35 27.68 12.16
C LYS A 44 -12.30 28.72 12.57
N ARG A 45 -11.18 28.81 11.82
CA ARG A 45 -10.06 29.70 12.14
C ARG A 45 -10.13 31.05 11.42
N TYR A 46 -11.02 31.19 10.46
CA TYR A 46 -11.16 32.41 9.69
C TYR A 46 -11.69 33.54 10.58
N SER A 47 -11.07 34.72 10.48
CA SER A 47 -11.58 35.98 10.98
C SER A 47 -11.51 37.04 9.88
N LYS A 48 -12.42 38.03 9.92
CA LYS A 48 -12.48 39.10 8.92
C LYS A 48 -11.12 39.77 8.75
N GLY A 49 -10.65 39.88 7.52
CA GLY A 49 -9.38 40.50 7.16
C GLY A 49 -8.20 39.50 7.07
N LYS A 50 -8.36 38.27 7.53
CA LYS A 50 -7.35 37.23 7.33
C LYS A 50 -7.41 36.65 5.93
N LYS A 51 -6.23 36.28 5.40
CA LYS A 51 -6.05 35.63 4.11
C LYS A 51 -5.51 34.22 4.28
N VAL A 52 -6.16 33.27 3.61
CA VAL A 52 -5.78 31.85 3.63
C VAL A 52 -5.31 31.44 2.25
N LEU A 53 -4.18 30.73 2.17
CA LEU A 53 -3.67 30.10 0.95
C LEU A 53 -3.88 28.60 1.04
N VAL A 54 -4.56 28.00 0.05
CA VAL A 54 -4.73 26.56 -0.10
C VAL A 54 -3.88 26.09 -1.27
N LEU A 55 -2.83 25.31 -0.99
CA LEU A 55 -1.94 24.77 -2.02
C LEU A 55 -2.41 23.40 -2.51
N GLN A 56 -2.44 23.23 -3.82
CA GLN A 56 -2.85 22.01 -4.49
C GLN A 56 -1.87 21.62 -5.60
N HIS A 57 -1.75 20.31 -5.80
CA HIS A 57 -0.79 19.75 -6.76
C HIS A 57 -1.35 19.65 -8.19
N ARG A 58 -2.67 19.49 -8.36
CA ARG A 58 -3.34 19.27 -9.65
C ARG A 58 -4.30 20.38 -9.98
N ASP A 59 -4.28 20.81 -11.22
CA ASP A 59 -5.10 21.91 -11.75
C ASP A 59 -6.61 21.61 -11.64
N GLU A 60 -7.02 20.39 -11.95
CA GLU A 60 -8.40 19.93 -11.89
C GLU A 60 -9.00 20.03 -10.46
N LEU A 61 -8.15 19.91 -9.43
CA LEU A 61 -8.59 20.00 -8.04
C LEU A 61 -8.79 21.42 -7.56
N VAL A 62 -8.10 22.41 -8.16
CA VAL A 62 -8.16 23.80 -7.70
C VAL A 62 -9.58 24.34 -7.79
N GLY A 63 -10.23 24.22 -8.96
CA GLY A 63 -11.61 24.66 -9.16
C GLY A 63 -12.63 23.84 -8.36
N GLN A 64 -12.46 22.53 -8.33
CA GLN A 64 -13.37 21.63 -7.58
C GLN A 64 -13.33 21.89 -6.07
N ASN A 65 -12.14 22.05 -5.50
CA ASN A 65 -11.99 22.30 -4.08
C ASN A 65 -12.43 23.70 -3.69
N ALA A 66 -12.19 24.71 -4.54
CA ALA A 66 -12.73 26.06 -4.35
C ALA A 66 -14.26 26.04 -4.34
N SER A 67 -14.90 25.29 -5.25
CA SER A 67 -16.35 25.13 -5.28
C SER A 67 -16.89 24.40 -4.04
N LYS A 68 -16.26 23.27 -3.65
CA LYS A 68 -16.63 22.54 -2.42
C LYS A 68 -16.45 23.43 -1.17
N PHE A 69 -15.37 24.19 -1.10
CA PHE A 69 -15.11 25.15 -0.01
C PHE A 69 -16.20 26.21 0.09
N SER A 70 -16.60 26.81 -1.04
CA SER A 70 -17.64 27.84 -1.06
C SER A 70 -19.01 27.33 -0.58
N ARG A 71 -19.32 26.04 -0.81
CA ARG A 71 -20.53 25.39 -0.26
C ARG A 71 -20.45 25.24 1.25
N VAL A 72 -19.27 24.92 1.80
CA VAL A 72 -19.05 24.77 3.26
C VAL A 72 -19.00 26.13 3.94
N ASN A 73 -18.38 27.13 3.31
CA ASN A 73 -18.09 28.46 3.85
C ASN A 73 -18.65 29.57 2.95
N PRO A 74 -19.96 29.74 2.78
CA PRO A 74 -20.56 30.69 1.83
C PRO A 74 -20.28 32.17 2.13
N LYS A 75 -19.80 32.47 3.33
CA LYS A 75 -19.45 33.85 3.76
C LYS A 75 -17.98 34.20 3.53
N ILE A 76 -17.14 33.25 3.10
CA ILE A 76 -15.71 33.47 2.84
C ILE A 76 -15.51 33.55 1.33
N SER A 77 -15.05 34.70 0.83
CA SER A 77 -14.77 34.89 -0.58
C SER A 77 -13.59 34.02 -1.04
N THR A 78 -13.72 33.41 -2.23
CA THR A 78 -12.70 32.58 -2.84
C THR A 78 -12.11 33.22 -4.08
N SER A 79 -10.85 32.93 -4.36
CA SER A 79 -10.22 33.25 -5.63
C SER A 79 -9.21 32.15 -6.01
N VAL A 80 -8.74 32.16 -7.25
CA VAL A 80 -7.89 31.12 -7.82
C VAL A 80 -6.62 31.71 -8.42
N VAL A 81 -5.49 31.04 -8.18
CA VAL A 81 -4.19 31.31 -8.80
C VAL A 81 -3.69 30.03 -9.49
N ASP A 82 -3.98 29.94 -10.80
CA ASP A 82 -3.58 28.82 -11.66
C ASP A 82 -2.90 29.32 -12.95
N ALA A 83 -2.79 28.46 -13.96
CA ALA A 83 -2.21 28.83 -15.25
C ALA A 83 -2.99 29.94 -15.95
N SER A 84 -4.31 29.95 -15.82
CA SER A 84 -5.25 30.86 -16.53
C SER A 84 -5.49 32.17 -15.81
N GLN A 85 -5.47 32.20 -14.48
CA GLN A 85 -5.81 33.36 -13.67
C GLN A 85 -4.88 33.54 -12.46
N LYS A 86 -4.70 34.80 -12.07
CA LYS A 86 -3.82 35.21 -10.96
C LYS A 86 -4.59 36.11 -9.98
N ASN A 87 -5.76 35.64 -9.53
CA ASN A 87 -6.63 36.44 -8.68
C ASN A 87 -6.31 36.21 -7.19
N TRP A 88 -5.97 37.28 -6.46
CA TRP A 88 -5.66 37.31 -5.03
C TRP A 88 -6.75 38.01 -4.19
N ASP A 89 -7.90 38.38 -4.76
CA ASP A 89 -8.89 39.20 -4.08
C ASP A 89 -9.67 38.41 -3.01
N GLY A 90 -9.80 37.10 -3.19
CA GLY A 90 -10.48 36.24 -2.23
C GLY A 90 -9.78 36.18 -0.86
N SER A 91 -10.57 35.97 0.18
CA SER A 91 -10.07 35.67 1.54
C SER A 91 -9.43 34.26 1.61
N ALA A 92 -9.98 33.31 0.85
CA ALA A 92 -9.38 31.99 0.64
C ALA A 92 -8.92 31.88 -0.82
N VAL A 93 -7.59 31.77 -1.02
CA VAL A 93 -6.96 31.70 -2.33
C VAL A 93 -6.54 30.25 -2.59
N PHE A 94 -7.12 29.62 -3.59
CA PHE A 94 -6.76 28.29 -4.03
C PHE A 94 -5.69 28.39 -5.12
N SER A 95 -4.55 27.75 -4.90
CA SER A 95 -3.43 27.91 -5.81
C SER A 95 -2.78 26.60 -6.21
N MET A 96 -2.44 26.52 -7.51
CA MET A 96 -1.62 25.46 -8.05
C MET A 96 -0.14 25.70 -7.73
N VAL A 97 0.50 24.72 -7.11
CA VAL A 97 1.91 24.82 -6.67
C VAL A 97 2.86 25.16 -7.81
N GLN A 98 2.73 24.49 -8.97
CA GLN A 98 3.60 24.72 -10.14
C GLN A 98 3.48 26.15 -10.69
N THR A 99 2.29 26.74 -10.57
CA THR A 99 2.07 28.12 -10.98
C THR A 99 2.64 29.09 -9.95
N LEU A 100 2.30 28.90 -8.67
CA LEU A 100 2.72 29.82 -7.63
C LEU A 100 4.22 29.81 -7.37
N SER A 101 4.89 28.67 -7.53
CA SER A 101 6.32 28.53 -7.30
C SER A 101 7.22 29.26 -8.32
N ARG A 102 6.65 29.83 -9.39
CA ARG A 102 7.40 30.65 -10.36
C ARG A 102 7.82 31.99 -9.73
N PRO A 103 9.04 32.48 -9.96
CA PRO A 103 9.55 33.69 -9.31
C PRO A 103 8.59 34.88 -9.36
N ASN A 104 8.12 35.26 -10.54
CA ASN A 104 7.20 36.40 -10.71
C ASN A 104 5.89 36.26 -9.91
N ASN A 105 5.38 35.03 -9.73
CA ASN A 105 4.14 34.80 -8.98
C ASN A 105 4.41 34.81 -7.46
N LEU A 106 5.58 34.32 -7.03
CA LEU A 106 6.03 34.40 -5.64
C LEU A 106 6.24 35.83 -5.17
N ASP A 107 6.86 36.66 -6.02
CA ASP A 107 7.15 38.07 -5.70
C ASP A 107 5.85 38.88 -5.53
N ASN A 108 4.83 38.58 -6.34
CA ASN A 108 3.53 39.23 -6.32
C ASN A 108 2.52 38.58 -5.36
N MET A 109 2.95 37.60 -4.55
CA MET A 109 2.09 36.91 -3.62
C MET A 109 1.65 37.81 -2.47
N SER A 110 0.35 37.86 -2.21
CA SER A 110 -0.19 38.56 -1.04
C SER A 110 0.30 37.91 0.26
N LYS A 111 0.41 38.74 1.33
CA LYS A 111 0.65 38.21 2.68
C LYS A 111 -0.53 37.31 3.08
N VAL A 112 -0.23 36.13 3.63
CA VAL A 112 -1.23 35.16 4.12
C VAL A 112 -1.04 34.88 5.60
N ASP A 113 -2.13 34.60 6.28
CA ASP A 113 -2.17 34.33 7.72
C ASP A 113 -2.24 32.84 8.02
N MET A 114 -2.75 32.06 7.08
CA MET A 114 -2.81 30.61 7.18
C MET A 114 -2.49 29.99 5.83
N MET A 115 -1.70 28.93 5.82
CA MET A 115 -1.42 28.12 4.64
C MET A 115 -1.86 26.67 4.88
N VAL A 116 -2.70 26.17 3.99
CA VAL A 116 -3.16 24.78 3.98
C VAL A 116 -2.54 24.06 2.79
N ILE A 117 -1.95 22.90 3.04
CA ILE A 117 -1.30 22.09 2.01
C ILE A 117 -2.09 20.80 1.85
N ASP A 118 -2.82 20.67 0.75
CA ASP A 118 -3.47 19.43 0.35
C ASP A 118 -2.43 18.47 -0.27
N GLU A 119 -2.59 17.17 -0.02
CA GLU A 119 -1.61 16.12 -0.33
C GLU A 119 -0.19 16.49 0.16
N SER A 120 -0.12 16.85 1.44
CA SER A 120 1.07 17.44 2.07
C SER A 120 2.29 16.52 2.13
N HIS A 121 2.17 15.25 1.72
CA HIS A 121 3.34 14.39 1.49
C HIS A 121 4.28 14.94 0.39
N HIS A 122 3.82 15.85 -0.46
CA HIS A 122 4.65 16.58 -1.42
C HIS A 122 5.36 17.81 -0.84
N ALA A 123 5.07 18.23 0.41
CA ALA A 123 5.48 19.52 0.97
C ALA A 123 7.00 19.77 1.02
N ILE A 124 7.82 18.70 1.00
CA ILE A 124 9.30 18.84 0.99
C ILE A 124 9.91 18.98 -0.40
N ALA A 125 9.11 18.94 -1.48
CA ALA A 125 9.62 19.22 -2.82
C ALA A 125 10.03 20.68 -2.94
N ASP A 126 11.06 20.96 -3.76
CA ASP A 126 11.66 22.31 -3.91
C ASP A 126 10.63 23.39 -4.25
N THR A 127 9.61 23.04 -5.04
CA THR A 127 8.52 23.97 -5.41
C THR A 127 7.70 24.39 -4.21
N TYR A 128 7.34 23.44 -3.33
CA TYR A 128 6.62 23.71 -2.09
C TYR A 128 7.50 24.48 -1.10
N MET A 129 8.75 24.04 -0.93
CA MET A 129 9.70 24.68 -0.02
C MET A 129 9.95 26.15 -0.36
N ARG A 130 9.98 26.51 -1.65
CA ARG A 130 10.08 27.92 -2.10
C ARG A 130 8.86 28.73 -1.65
N ILE A 131 7.66 28.20 -1.80
CA ILE A 131 6.42 28.87 -1.38
C ILE A 131 6.39 28.99 0.15
N ILE A 132 6.67 27.91 0.89
CA ILE A 132 6.70 27.89 2.36
C ILE A 132 7.68 28.93 2.90
N LYS A 133 8.89 28.98 2.32
CA LYS A 133 9.91 29.96 2.70
C LYS A 133 9.42 31.39 2.46
N ARG A 134 8.82 31.67 1.30
CA ARG A 134 8.29 33.01 0.96
C ARG A 134 7.16 33.42 1.88
N VAL A 135 6.24 32.50 2.21
CA VAL A 135 5.14 32.74 3.16
C VAL A 135 5.67 33.06 4.55
N LYS A 136 6.62 32.29 5.07
CA LYS A 136 7.25 32.54 6.39
C LYS A 136 8.01 33.84 6.44
N GLN A 137 8.68 34.23 5.35
CA GLN A 137 9.36 35.54 5.25
C GLN A 137 8.38 36.72 5.29
N ALA A 138 7.19 36.56 4.69
CA ALA A 138 6.17 37.62 4.69
C ALA A 138 5.38 37.68 5.99
N ASN A 139 5.26 36.55 6.72
CA ASN A 139 4.53 36.43 7.97
C ASN A 139 5.14 35.31 8.83
N GLU A 140 5.97 35.67 9.83
CA GLU A 140 6.62 34.69 10.72
C GLU A 140 5.61 33.93 11.60
N SER A 141 4.44 34.51 11.85
CA SER A 141 3.37 33.89 12.67
C SER A 141 2.34 33.11 11.84
N VAL A 142 2.63 32.85 10.57
CA VAL A 142 1.72 32.09 9.69
C VAL A 142 1.42 30.71 10.24
N GLU A 143 0.18 30.32 10.21
CA GLU A 143 -0.26 28.97 10.55
C GLU A 143 -0.13 28.07 9.33
N ILE A 144 0.52 26.90 9.51
CA ILE A 144 0.72 25.95 8.39
C ILE A 144 0.12 24.60 8.79
N VAL A 145 -0.83 24.12 7.98
CA VAL A 145 -1.44 22.80 8.18
C VAL A 145 -1.36 21.99 6.91
N GLY A 146 -0.98 20.71 7.07
CA GLY A 146 -0.97 19.72 6.01
C GLY A 146 -2.09 18.71 6.14
N PHE A 147 -2.67 18.29 5.02
CA PHE A 147 -3.57 17.15 4.94
C PHE A 147 -2.98 16.13 3.96
N THR A 148 -2.92 14.85 4.37
CA THR A 148 -2.45 13.77 3.50
C THR A 148 -3.12 12.44 3.84
N ALA A 149 -3.21 11.56 2.85
CA ALA A 149 -3.60 10.17 3.09
C ALA A 149 -2.40 9.32 3.54
N THR A 150 -1.20 9.73 3.21
CA THR A 150 0.03 8.95 3.33
C THR A 150 1.14 9.82 3.87
N PRO A 151 1.39 9.76 5.20
CA PRO A 151 2.40 10.61 5.85
C PRO A 151 3.82 10.19 5.48
N ASN A 152 4.02 8.91 5.17
CA ASN A 152 5.34 8.36 4.90
C ASN A 152 5.61 8.42 3.38
N ARG A 153 6.75 9.00 3.04
CA ARG A 153 7.18 9.11 1.65
C ARG A 153 8.04 7.92 1.26
N GLY A 154 7.83 7.44 0.05
CA GLY A 154 8.64 6.36 -0.49
C GLY A 154 10.11 6.71 -0.71
N ASP A 155 10.46 8.01 -0.83
CA ASP A 155 11.84 8.48 -0.97
C ASP A 155 12.58 8.65 0.38
N ARG A 156 11.97 8.25 1.49
CA ARG A 156 12.49 8.34 2.88
C ARG A 156 12.86 9.75 3.34
N LYS A 157 12.38 10.77 2.65
CA LYS A 157 12.51 12.14 3.10
C LYS A 157 11.35 12.45 4.03
N GLY A 158 11.63 12.58 5.33
CA GLY A 158 10.62 12.86 6.35
C GLY A 158 9.99 14.24 6.19
N LEU A 159 8.75 14.38 6.65
CA LEU A 159 8.01 15.64 6.63
C LEU A 159 8.39 16.60 7.77
N LYS A 160 9.28 16.20 8.68
CA LYS A 160 9.72 16.97 9.85
C LYS A 160 10.35 18.33 9.50
N GLY A 161 10.90 18.47 8.29
CA GLY A 161 11.39 19.77 7.78
C GLY A 161 10.29 20.82 7.58
N VAL A 162 9.03 20.40 7.51
CA VAL A 162 7.86 21.26 7.32
C VAL A 162 6.92 21.20 8.52
N PHE A 163 6.60 20.00 9.03
CA PHE A 163 5.63 19.78 10.10
C PHE A 163 6.30 19.27 11.38
N ASN A 164 5.98 19.89 12.50
CA ASN A 164 6.59 19.58 13.81
C ASN A 164 5.86 18.44 14.55
N ASN A 165 4.58 18.21 14.20
CA ASN A 165 3.72 17.23 14.85
C ASN A 165 2.64 16.73 13.90
N CYS A 166 2.02 15.61 14.28
CA CYS A 166 0.78 15.11 13.70
C CYS A 166 -0.32 15.29 14.77
N SER A 167 -1.29 16.15 14.48
CA SER A 167 -2.38 16.42 15.43
C SER A 167 -3.42 15.32 15.48
N HIS A 168 -3.70 14.70 14.33
CA HIS A 168 -4.70 13.65 14.24
C HIS A 168 -4.38 12.66 13.12
N GLN A 169 -4.61 11.38 13.40
CA GLN A 169 -4.52 10.31 12.42
C GLN A 169 -5.82 9.51 12.39
N ILE A 170 -6.41 9.40 11.22
CA ILE A 170 -7.60 8.60 10.97
C ILE A 170 -7.18 7.29 10.29
N GLU A 171 -7.51 6.16 10.89
CA GLU A 171 -7.23 4.84 10.35
C GLU A 171 -8.36 4.36 9.43
N ILE A 172 -8.01 3.67 8.34
CA ILE A 172 -8.98 3.10 7.39
C ILE A 172 -9.90 2.10 8.10
N GLY A 173 -9.32 1.26 8.96
CA GLY A 173 -10.06 0.25 9.72
C GLY A 173 -11.17 0.85 10.61
N ASN A 174 -10.92 2.01 11.20
CA ASN A 174 -11.93 2.72 12.01
C ASN A 174 -13.08 3.22 11.11
N LEU A 175 -12.77 3.83 9.98
CA LEU A 175 -13.79 4.32 9.05
C LEU A 175 -14.65 3.21 8.45
N ILE A 176 -14.08 2.02 8.22
CA ILE A 176 -14.83 0.87 7.75
C ILE A 176 -15.74 0.35 8.87
N ARG A 177 -15.23 0.25 10.10
CA ARG A 177 -15.99 -0.22 11.27
C ARG A 177 -17.19 0.67 11.58
N GLU A 178 -17.02 1.98 11.40
CA GLU A 178 -18.07 2.98 11.60
C GLU A 178 -18.98 3.16 10.38
N GLY A 179 -18.72 2.44 9.27
CA GLY A 179 -19.54 2.47 8.06
C GLY A 179 -19.32 3.71 7.17
N PHE A 180 -18.23 4.45 7.36
CA PHE A 180 -17.88 5.61 6.53
C PHE A 180 -17.09 5.23 5.27
N LEU A 181 -16.49 4.02 5.26
CA LEU A 181 -15.91 3.36 4.09
C LEU A 181 -16.43 1.93 4.02
N VAL A 182 -16.47 1.36 2.81
CA VAL A 182 -16.79 -0.05 2.62
C VAL A 182 -15.53 -0.92 2.80
N PRO A 183 -15.68 -2.18 3.28
CA PRO A 183 -14.56 -3.09 3.42
C PRO A 183 -14.02 -3.54 2.06
N PRO A 184 -12.69 -3.66 1.89
CA PRO A 184 -12.08 -4.31 0.73
C PRO A 184 -12.18 -5.84 0.84
N LYS A 185 -12.48 -6.51 -0.28
CA LYS A 185 -12.30 -7.94 -0.48
C LYS A 185 -11.16 -8.13 -1.47
N THR A 186 -10.00 -8.52 -0.98
CA THR A 186 -8.78 -8.57 -1.78
C THR A 186 -8.48 -9.97 -2.24
N PHE A 187 -8.25 -10.12 -3.55
CA PHE A 187 -7.78 -11.33 -4.19
C PHE A 187 -6.43 -11.04 -4.84
N VAL A 188 -5.41 -11.76 -4.43
CA VAL A 188 -4.13 -11.76 -5.14
C VAL A 188 -4.16 -12.88 -6.15
N VAL A 189 -4.05 -12.51 -7.42
CA VAL A 189 -4.16 -13.45 -8.53
C VAL A 189 -2.77 -13.72 -9.11
N ASP A 190 -2.36 -14.98 -9.05
CA ASP A 190 -1.13 -15.41 -9.68
C ASP A 190 -1.36 -15.71 -11.16
N VAL A 191 -0.65 -14.98 -12.00
CA VAL A 191 -0.63 -15.18 -13.46
C VAL A 191 0.71 -15.74 -13.94
N GLY A 192 1.49 -16.33 -13.03
CA GLY A 192 2.78 -16.98 -13.33
C GLY A 192 3.95 -16.03 -13.54
N VAL A 193 3.83 -14.76 -13.16
CA VAL A 193 4.86 -13.73 -13.36
C VAL A 193 5.33 -13.06 -12.05
N GLN A 194 4.94 -13.58 -10.90
CA GLN A 194 5.26 -12.98 -9.60
C GLN A 194 6.78 -12.87 -9.35
N GLU A 195 7.54 -13.90 -9.71
CA GLU A 195 9.00 -13.87 -9.59
C GLU A 195 9.63 -12.82 -10.52
N ASP A 196 9.14 -12.69 -11.74
CA ASP A 196 9.63 -11.70 -12.68
C ASP A 196 9.36 -10.29 -12.18
N LEU A 197 8.15 -10.03 -11.66
CA LEU A 197 7.77 -8.72 -11.10
C LEU A 197 8.60 -8.33 -9.87
N GLN A 198 8.99 -9.29 -9.03
CA GLN A 198 9.86 -9.03 -7.88
C GLN A 198 11.28 -8.61 -8.29
N ASN A 199 11.72 -9.01 -9.48
CA ASN A 199 13.05 -8.72 -10.00
C ASN A 199 13.13 -7.43 -10.83
N VAL A 200 12.00 -6.76 -11.09
CA VAL A 200 11.94 -5.50 -11.82
C VAL A 200 12.78 -4.42 -11.13
N ARG A 201 13.52 -3.69 -11.93
CA ARG A 201 14.36 -2.57 -11.47
C ARG A 201 13.53 -1.48 -10.82
N LYS A 202 14.00 -1.00 -9.65
CA LYS A 202 13.42 0.20 -9.01
C LYS A 202 14.14 1.45 -9.51
N THR A 203 13.36 2.43 -9.93
CA THR A 203 13.81 3.80 -10.22
C THR A 203 13.74 4.64 -8.93
N VAL A 204 14.06 5.92 -9.02
CA VAL A 204 13.96 6.84 -7.87
C VAL A 204 12.52 7.03 -7.40
N SER A 205 11.56 6.94 -8.30
CA SER A 205 10.14 7.24 -8.03
C SER A 205 9.22 6.02 -7.98
N ASP A 206 9.57 4.93 -8.69
CA ASP A 206 8.73 3.71 -8.75
C ASP A 206 9.54 2.54 -9.36
N PHE A 207 8.89 1.41 -9.69
CA PHE A 207 9.46 0.38 -10.55
C PHE A 207 9.70 0.92 -11.97
N ASP A 208 10.58 0.25 -12.73
CA ASP A 208 10.69 0.50 -14.17
C ASP A 208 9.43 -0.02 -14.87
N MET A 209 8.52 0.89 -15.20
CA MET A 209 7.22 0.53 -15.77
C MET A 209 7.31 -0.07 -17.17
N SER A 210 8.41 0.14 -17.89
CA SER A 210 8.65 -0.52 -19.18
C SER A 210 9.03 -1.99 -18.99
N GLU A 211 9.82 -2.31 -17.96
CA GLU A 211 10.09 -3.71 -17.61
C GLU A 211 8.80 -4.40 -17.11
N VAL A 212 7.98 -3.70 -16.31
CA VAL A 212 6.66 -4.22 -15.87
C VAL A 212 5.73 -4.49 -17.05
N GLU A 213 5.69 -3.59 -18.04
CA GLU A 213 4.90 -3.80 -19.27
C GLU A 213 5.34 -5.07 -19.99
N GLN A 214 6.63 -5.28 -20.22
CA GLN A 214 7.13 -6.46 -20.92
C GLN A 214 6.75 -7.78 -20.23
N ILE A 215 6.59 -7.75 -18.91
CA ILE A 215 6.18 -8.91 -18.11
C ILE A 215 4.67 -9.08 -18.17
N MET A 216 3.92 -8.00 -17.89
CA MET A 216 2.46 -8.05 -17.70
C MET A 216 1.66 -7.94 -18.99
N ASN A 217 2.13 -7.16 -19.97
CA ASN A 217 1.39 -6.92 -21.22
C ASN A 217 1.57 -8.06 -22.22
N LYS A 218 1.12 -9.25 -21.84
CA LYS A 218 1.04 -10.42 -22.71
C LYS A 218 -0.43 -10.76 -22.91
N ARG A 219 -0.79 -11.15 -24.12
CA ARG A 219 -2.19 -11.44 -24.47
C ARG A 219 -2.84 -12.44 -23.50
N ALA A 220 -2.15 -13.55 -23.20
CA ALA A 220 -2.67 -14.57 -22.27
C ALA A 220 -2.88 -14.01 -20.84
N ILE A 221 -2.05 -13.04 -20.40
CA ILE A 221 -2.22 -12.38 -19.11
C ILE A 221 -3.42 -11.43 -19.16
N ASN A 222 -3.56 -10.63 -20.21
CA ASN A 222 -4.68 -9.72 -20.37
C ASN A 222 -6.01 -10.48 -20.47
N GLU A 223 -6.07 -11.60 -21.20
CA GLU A 223 -7.21 -12.52 -21.24
C GLU A 223 -7.54 -13.05 -19.82
N LYS A 224 -6.53 -13.46 -19.04
CA LYS A 224 -6.73 -13.94 -17.68
C LYS A 224 -7.21 -12.84 -16.73
N ILE A 225 -6.74 -11.61 -16.87
CA ILE A 225 -7.22 -10.45 -16.08
C ILE A 225 -8.72 -10.24 -16.34
N VAL A 226 -9.15 -10.29 -17.59
CA VAL A 226 -10.57 -10.13 -17.94
C VAL A 226 -11.41 -11.29 -17.41
N GLU A 227 -10.93 -12.53 -17.52
CA GLU A 227 -11.61 -13.72 -17.00
C GLU A 227 -11.82 -13.63 -15.47
N GLU A 228 -10.76 -13.33 -14.72
CA GLU A 228 -10.82 -13.20 -13.26
C GLU A 228 -11.71 -12.03 -12.82
N TRP A 229 -11.69 -10.93 -13.59
CA TRP A 229 -12.58 -9.81 -13.35
C TRP A 229 -14.04 -10.20 -13.60
N GLN A 230 -14.35 -10.91 -14.69
CA GLN A 230 -15.71 -11.37 -14.98
C GLN A 230 -16.25 -12.30 -13.89
N ASP A 231 -15.41 -13.23 -13.40
CA ASP A 231 -15.78 -14.16 -12.35
C ASP A 231 -16.08 -13.47 -11.02
N LYS A 232 -15.25 -12.50 -10.63
CA LYS A 232 -15.31 -11.89 -9.28
C LYS A 232 -16.04 -10.57 -9.21
N ALA A 233 -16.08 -9.81 -10.29
CA ALA A 233 -16.51 -8.41 -10.29
C ALA A 233 -17.24 -7.97 -11.57
N GLY A 234 -17.71 -8.90 -12.41
CA GLY A 234 -18.22 -8.61 -13.75
C GLY A 234 -19.42 -7.67 -13.84
N ASP A 235 -20.11 -7.38 -12.74
CA ASP A 235 -21.22 -6.43 -12.65
C ASP A 235 -20.84 -5.06 -12.05
N ARG A 236 -19.56 -4.87 -11.67
CA ARG A 236 -19.11 -3.71 -10.90
C ARG A 236 -18.46 -2.64 -11.75
N LYS A 237 -18.71 -1.37 -11.37
CA LYS A 237 -17.93 -0.24 -11.86
C LYS A 237 -16.48 -0.40 -11.39
N THR A 238 -15.55 -0.40 -12.33
CA THR A 238 -14.17 -0.82 -12.11
C THR A 238 -13.17 0.22 -12.57
N VAL A 239 -12.11 0.42 -11.79
CA VAL A 239 -10.92 1.18 -12.19
C VAL A 239 -9.70 0.27 -12.18
N ILE A 240 -8.97 0.26 -13.29
CA ILE A 240 -7.77 -0.56 -13.50
C ILE A 240 -6.54 0.34 -13.57
N PHE A 241 -5.49 0.00 -12.83
CA PHE A 241 -4.22 0.72 -12.81
C PHE A 241 -3.15 -0.07 -13.55
N CYS A 242 -2.75 0.41 -14.73
CA CYS A 242 -1.73 -0.19 -15.59
C CYS A 242 -0.35 0.48 -15.44
N SER A 243 0.68 -0.20 -15.93
CA SER A 243 2.07 0.26 -15.93
C SER A 243 2.33 1.36 -16.96
N THR A 244 1.87 1.15 -18.19
CA THR A 244 2.12 2.04 -19.34
C THR A 244 0.85 2.27 -20.16
N VAL A 245 0.91 3.24 -21.08
CA VAL A 245 -0.21 3.55 -21.98
C VAL A 245 -0.46 2.39 -22.94
N VAL A 246 0.59 1.72 -23.43
CA VAL A 246 0.47 0.56 -24.32
C VAL A 246 -0.25 -0.58 -23.60
N HIS A 247 0.18 -0.93 -22.37
CA HIS A 247 -0.51 -1.95 -21.57
C HIS A 247 -1.98 -1.59 -21.31
N ALA A 248 -2.25 -0.32 -20.99
CA ALA A 248 -3.62 0.13 -20.76
C ALA A 248 -4.49 0.03 -22.02
N GLN A 249 -3.94 0.31 -23.20
CA GLN A 249 -4.64 0.20 -24.48
C GLN A 249 -4.97 -1.26 -24.80
N ASP A 250 -3.96 -2.15 -24.73
CA ASP A 250 -4.13 -3.57 -25.04
C ASP A 250 -5.14 -4.24 -24.09
N LEU A 251 -5.08 -3.89 -22.79
CA LEU A 251 -6.03 -4.42 -21.81
C LEU A 251 -7.44 -3.84 -22.01
N CYS A 252 -7.58 -2.56 -22.32
CA CYS A 252 -8.87 -1.94 -22.65
C CYS A 252 -9.51 -2.63 -23.88
N ASP A 253 -8.71 -2.90 -24.90
CA ASP A 253 -9.19 -3.58 -26.10
C ASP A 253 -9.60 -5.03 -25.81
N GLU A 254 -8.94 -5.70 -24.85
CA GLU A 254 -9.34 -7.06 -24.41
C GLU A 254 -10.70 -7.03 -23.69
N PHE A 255 -10.94 -6.05 -22.82
CA PHE A 255 -12.25 -5.84 -22.21
C PHE A 255 -13.34 -5.59 -23.26
N ARG A 256 -13.05 -4.75 -24.27
CA ARG A 256 -13.99 -4.47 -25.39
C ARG A 256 -14.28 -5.70 -26.24
N ARG A 257 -13.27 -6.54 -26.51
CA ARG A 257 -13.46 -7.85 -27.20
C ARG A 257 -14.40 -8.76 -26.41
N SER A 258 -14.34 -8.69 -25.10
CA SER A 258 -15.22 -9.43 -24.19
C SER A 258 -16.57 -8.72 -23.97
N GLN A 259 -16.94 -7.77 -24.85
CA GLN A 259 -18.19 -7.01 -24.84
C GLN A 259 -18.43 -6.16 -23.57
N VAL A 260 -17.37 -5.81 -22.84
CA VAL A 260 -17.41 -4.90 -21.70
C VAL A 260 -17.21 -3.47 -22.19
N ARG A 261 -18.03 -2.53 -21.70
CA ARG A 261 -17.89 -1.11 -22.00
C ARG A 261 -16.70 -0.53 -21.23
N ALA A 262 -15.56 -0.51 -21.87
CA ALA A 262 -14.29 -0.06 -21.28
C ALA A 262 -13.76 1.18 -21.99
N GLU A 263 -13.26 2.14 -21.20
CA GLU A 263 -12.62 3.37 -21.66
C GLU A 263 -11.22 3.52 -21.05
N ILE A 264 -10.37 4.31 -21.75
CA ILE A 264 -9.00 4.56 -21.30
C ILE A 264 -8.81 6.03 -20.90
N VAL A 265 -8.10 6.24 -19.78
CA VAL A 265 -7.72 7.58 -19.31
C VAL A 265 -6.22 7.61 -19.04
N THR A 266 -5.51 8.48 -19.76
CA THR A 266 -4.07 8.69 -19.62
C THR A 266 -3.74 10.17 -19.39
N GLY A 267 -2.46 10.50 -19.21
CA GLY A 267 -2.00 11.89 -19.12
C GLY A 267 -2.30 12.71 -20.39
N GLU A 268 -2.40 12.06 -21.54
CA GLU A 268 -2.67 12.69 -22.84
C GLU A 268 -4.17 12.87 -23.14
N THR A 269 -5.06 12.23 -22.35
CA THR A 269 -6.51 12.36 -22.53
C THR A 269 -6.94 13.82 -22.28
N PRO A 270 -7.57 14.51 -23.25
CA PRO A 270 -8.03 15.88 -23.09
C PRO A 270 -8.96 16.04 -21.88
N SER A 271 -8.88 17.17 -21.19
CA SER A 271 -9.61 17.40 -19.93
C SER A 271 -11.12 17.18 -20.05
N GLU A 272 -11.74 17.68 -21.13
CA GLU A 272 -13.20 17.53 -21.36
C GLU A 272 -13.58 16.07 -21.64
N GLN A 273 -12.78 15.37 -22.45
CA GLN A 273 -13.00 13.94 -22.70
C GLN A 273 -12.84 13.11 -21.42
N ARG A 274 -11.83 13.43 -20.59
CA ARG A 274 -11.63 12.79 -19.29
C ARG A 274 -12.82 12.99 -18.37
N LYS A 275 -13.33 14.21 -18.28
CA LYS A 275 -14.54 14.50 -17.49
C LYS A 275 -15.74 13.68 -17.98
N GLN A 276 -15.92 13.58 -19.30
CA GLN A 276 -17.02 12.80 -19.86
C GLN A 276 -16.88 11.31 -19.53
N ILE A 277 -15.69 10.71 -19.71
CA ILE A 277 -15.43 9.30 -19.38
C ILE A 277 -15.71 9.03 -17.90
N LEU A 278 -15.27 9.92 -17.00
CA LEU A 278 -15.46 9.75 -15.57
C LEU A 278 -16.93 9.94 -15.16
N HIS A 279 -17.63 10.88 -15.80
CA HIS A 279 -19.07 11.03 -15.63
C HIS A 279 -19.83 9.78 -16.10
N ASP A 280 -19.44 9.18 -17.23
CA ASP A 280 -20.08 7.99 -17.76
C ASP A 280 -19.73 6.73 -16.95
N LEU A 281 -18.55 6.70 -16.30
CA LEU A 281 -18.23 5.69 -15.30
C LEU A 281 -19.14 5.81 -14.07
N GLU A 282 -19.40 7.03 -13.61
CA GLU A 282 -20.19 7.29 -12.41
C GLU A 282 -21.69 7.11 -12.64
N HIS A 283 -22.23 7.71 -13.72
CA HIS A 283 -23.68 7.83 -13.97
C HIS A 283 -24.15 7.13 -15.25
N GLY A 284 -23.23 6.80 -16.15
CA GLY A 284 -23.55 6.25 -17.47
C GLY A 284 -23.22 4.78 -17.61
N ASP A 285 -22.94 4.40 -18.85
CA ASP A 285 -22.80 3.01 -19.27
C ASP A 285 -21.36 2.47 -19.21
N VAL A 286 -20.35 3.32 -19.06
CA VAL A 286 -18.96 2.88 -18.91
C VAL A 286 -18.85 2.03 -17.66
N GLN A 287 -18.36 0.81 -17.81
CA GLN A 287 -18.23 -0.14 -16.72
C GLN A 287 -16.80 -0.21 -16.19
N VAL A 288 -15.82 -0.12 -17.08
CA VAL A 288 -14.41 -0.24 -16.76
C VAL A 288 -13.67 0.98 -17.27
N VAL A 289 -12.86 1.60 -16.43
CA VAL A 289 -11.88 2.61 -16.84
C VAL A 289 -10.47 2.09 -16.55
N VAL A 290 -9.70 1.94 -17.62
CA VAL A 290 -8.29 1.58 -17.57
C VAL A 290 -7.46 2.85 -17.54
N ASN A 291 -6.52 2.97 -16.58
CA ASN A 291 -5.73 4.19 -16.47
C ASN A 291 -4.25 3.96 -16.16
N VAL A 292 -3.45 4.98 -16.47
CA VAL A 292 -2.03 5.04 -16.14
C VAL A 292 -1.78 6.25 -15.24
N ALA A 293 -1.59 6.02 -13.96
CA ALA A 293 -1.23 7.00 -12.91
C ALA A 293 -2.19 8.19 -12.71
N VAL A 294 -3.12 8.47 -13.63
CA VAL A 294 -3.95 9.68 -13.60
C VAL A 294 -5.00 9.64 -12.49
N LEU A 295 -5.62 8.49 -12.27
CA LEU A 295 -6.72 8.33 -11.31
C LEU A 295 -6.26 7.95 -9.89
N THR A 296 -4.97 7.92 -9.64
CA THR A 296 -4.40 7.68 -8.31
C THR A 296 -4.81 8.77 -7.33
N GLU A 297 -4.86 10.03 -7.80
CA GLU A 297 -5.25 11.21 -7.01
C GLU A 297 -6.32 12.02 -7.73
N GLY A 298 -7.11 12.80 -6.97
CA GLY A 298 -8.06 13.76 -7.54
C GLY A 298 -9.33 13.21 -8.19
N PHE A 299 -9.49 11.90 -8.23
CA PHE A 299 -10.66 11.22 -8.79
C PHE A 299 -11.68 10.87 -7.71
N ASP A 300 -12.97 11.11 -7.99
CA ASP A 300 -14.09 10.86 -7.09
C ASP A 300 -15.26 10.24 -7.88
N ALA A 301 -15.47 8.93 -7.75
CA ALA A 301 -16.65 8.23 -8.26
C ALA A 301 -17.08 7.16 -7.25
N PRO A 302 -18.02 7.47 -6.35
CA PRO A 302 -18.48 6.56 -5.31
C PRO A 302 -18.99 5.20 -5.81
N PRO A 303 -19.63 5.07 -7.00
CA PRO A 303 -20.09 3.79 -7.52
C PRO A 303 -18.98 2.80 -7.86
N VAL A 304 -17.71 3.23 -8.00
CA VAL A 304 -16.58 2.33 -8.23
C VAL A 304 -16.45 1.37 -7.05
N SER A 305 -16.66 0.10 -7.30
CA SER A 305 -16.66 -0.99 -6.31
C SER A 305 -15.74 -2.15 -6.67
N CYS A 306 -14.90 -1.97 -7.71
CA CYS A 306 -13.80 -2.86 -8.02
C CYS A 306 -12.54 -2.06 -8.40
N ILE A 307 -11.41 -2.44 -7.83
CA ILE A 307 -10.07 -1.91 -8.15
C ILE A 307 -9.21 -3.06 -8.66
N VAL A 308 -8.59 -2.88 -9.80
CA VAL A 308 -7.67 -3.86 -10.39
C VAL A 308 -6.27 -3.27 -10.46
N LEU A 309 -5.31 -3.93 -9.86
CA LEU A 309 -3.89 -3.57 -9.88
C LEU A 309 -3.15 -4.50 -10.82
N THR A 310 -2.77 -4.03 -12.01
CA THR A 310 -1.99 -4.81 -12.99
C THR A 310 -0.53 -4.40 -13.00
N ARG A 311 -0.10 -3.64 -12.00
CA ARG A 311 1.28 -3.20 -11.80
C ARG A 311 1.69 -3.31 -10.33
N PRO A 312 2.96 -3.63 -10.04
CA PRO A 312 3.47 -3.51 -8.69
C PRO A 312 3.55 -2.04 -8.27
N CYS A 313 3.43 -1.80 -6.98
CA CYS A 313 3.66 -0.50 -6.35
C CYS A 313 4.99 -0.53 -5.59
N SER A 314 5.90 0.41 -5.84
CA SER A 314 7.13 0.54 -5.05
C SER A 314 6.87 1.01 -3.64
N TYR A 315 5.76 1.73 -3.44
CA TYR A 315 5.42 2.35 -2.17
C TYR A 315 4.01 1.96 -1.73
N LYS A 316 3.88 1.69 -0.44
CA LYS A 316 2.60 1.41 0.21
C LYS A 316 1.60 2.56 0.00
N SER A 317 2.08 3.80 0.07
CA SER A 317 1.28 5.00 -0.15
C SER A 317 0.52 4.98 -1.48
N THR A 318 1.19 4.57 -2.57
CA THR A 318 0.58 4.47 -3.90
C THR A 318 -0.52 3.41 -3.93
N MET A 319 -0.26 2.23 -3.34
CA MET A 319 -1.25 1.16 -3.22
C MET A 319 -2.49 1.62 -2.43
N VAL A 320 -2.28 2.25 -1.27
CA VAL A 320 -3.37 2.74 -0.41
C VAL A 320 -4.20 3.80 -1.13
N GLN A 321 -3.60 4.69 -1.90
CA GLN A 321 -4.32 5.69 -2.70
C GLN A 321 -5.16 5.04 -3.80
N MET A 322 -4.62 4.06 -4.53
CA MET A 322 -5.34 3.34 -5.59
C MET A 322 -6.54 2.58 -5.02
N ILE A 323 -6.33 1.75 -3.99
CA ILE A 323 -7.40 0.96 -3.37
C ILE A 323 -8.45 1.86 -2.73
N GLY A 324 -8.01 2.94 -2.08
CA GLY A 324 -8.89 3.90 -1.41
C GLY A 324 -9.91 4.57 -2.34
N ARG A 325 -9.68 4.56 -3.65
CA ARG A 325 -10.67 5.06 -4.65
C ARG A 325 -11.94 4.21 -4.65
N GLY A 326 -11.82 2.92 -4.41
CA GLY A 326 -12.94 1.97 -4.38
C GLY A 326 -13.62 1.84 -3.02
N LEU A 327 -13.07 2.41 -1.93
CA LEU A 327 -13.62 2.19 -0.59
C LEU A 327 -14.73 3.18 -0.18
N ARG A 328 -15.02 4.20 -0.96
CA ARG A 328 -16.04 5.19 -0.62
C ARG A 328 -17.42 4.58 -0.54
N THR A 329 -18.21 5.04 0.42
CA THR A 329 -19.65 4.74 0.50
C THR A 329 -20.42 5.54 -0.54
N ILE A 330 -21.61 5.07 -0.87
CA ILE A 330 -22.54 5.73 -1.79
C ILE A 330 -23.51 6.57 -0.98
N ASP A 331 -23.79 7.77 -1.47
CA ASP A 331 -24.93 8.57 -1.03
C ASP A 331 -26.18 8.12 -1.79
N PRO A 332 -27.22 7.58 -1.10
CA PRO A 332 -28.43 7.12 -1.76
C PRO A 332 -29.22 8.24 -2.46
N GLU A 333 -29.04 9.51 -2.06
CA GLU A 333 -29.70 10.65 -2.70
C GLU A 333 -29.03 10.99 -4.05
N GLU A 334 -27.68 10.88 -4.12
CA GLU A 334 -26.91 11.13 -5.34
C GLU A 334 -26.93 9.93 -6.29
N HIS A 335 -27.03 8.71 -5.77
CA HIS A 335 -26.99 7.46 -6.54
C HIS A 335 -28.13 6.51 -6.15
N PRO A 336 -29.39 6.84 -6.50
CA PRO A 336 -30.54 6.04 -6.12
C PRO A 336 -30.49 4.64 -6.75
N GLY A 337 -30.77 3.63 -5.93
CA GLY A 337 -30.83 2.23 -6.36
C GLY A 337 -29.47 1.49 -6.42
N ILE A 338 -28.35 2.18 -6.19
CA ILE A 338 -27.04 1.53 -6.14
C ILE A 338 -26.72 1.12 -4.69
N ILE A 339 -26.47 -0.18 -4.49
CA ILE A 339 -26.07 -0.74 -3.19
C ILE A 339 -24.62 -1.18 -3.27
N LYS A 340 -23.76 -0.56 -2.47
CA LYS A 340 -22.34 -0.90 -2.37
C LYS A 340 -22.02 -1.37 -0.96
N LYS A 341 -21.76 -2.67 -0.81
CA LYS A 341 -21.46 -3.30 0.49
C LYS A 341 -19.97 -3.50 0.74
N ASP A 342 -19.18 -3.59 -0.33
CA ASP A 342 -17.75 -3.84 -0.31
C ASP A 342 -17.08 -3.29 -1.58
N CYS A 343 -15.75 -3.37 -1.62
CA CYS A 343 -14.94 -3.14 -2.80
C CYS A 343 -14.09 -4.37 -3.08
N ILE A 344 -14.20 -4.93 -4.28
CA ILE A 344 -13.31 -6.00 -4.74
C ILE A 344 -11.97 -5.39 -5.16
N VAL A 345 -10.88 -5.97 -4.69
CA VAL A 345 -9.52 -5.62 -5.11
C VAL A 345 -8.91 -6.85 -5.77
N LEU A 346 -8.60 -6.75 -7.05
CA LEU A 346 -7.88 -7.79 -7.79
C LEU A 346 -6.43 -7.33 -7.99
N ASP A 347 -5.49 -7.98 -7.32
CA ASP A 347 -4.08 -7.64 -7.38
C ASP A 347 -3.29 -8.68 -8.18
N PHE A 348 -2.98 -8.33 -9.43
CA PHE A 348 -2.09 -9.07 -10.32
C PHE A 348 -0.63 -8.59 -10.22
N GLY A 349 -0.42 -7.40 -9.65
CA GLY A 349 0.87 -6.74 -9.52
C GLY A 349 1.62 -7.05 -8.24
N THR A 350 1.10 -7.96 -7.39
CA THR A 350 1.72 -8.35 -6.10
C THR A 350 1.88 -7.22 -5.08
N SER A 351 1.19 -6.09 -5.28
CA SER A 351 1.32 -4.91 -4.43
C SER A 351 0.87 -5.17 -3.00
N VAL A 352 -0.23 -5.90 -2.83
CA VAL A 352 -0.79 -6.25 -1.51
C VAL A 352 0.12 -7.23 -0.77
N LEU A 353 0.72 -8.19 -1.46
CA LEU A 353 1.71 -9.09 -0.85
C LEU A 353 2.97 -8.34 -0.39
N THR A 354 3.37 -7.33 -1.16
CA THR A 354 4.57 -6.54 -0.85
C THR A 354 4.37 -5.60 0.33
N HIS A 355 3.19 -4.97 0.45
CA HIS A 355 2.95 -3.87 1.38
C HIS A 355 2.02 -4.22 2.56
N GLY A 356 1.28 -5.32 2.47
CA GLY A 356 0.38 -5.78 3.53
C GLY A 356 -0.84 -4.88 3.76
N SER A 357 -1.19 -4.65 5.03
CA SER A 357 -2.36 -3.87 5.47
C SER A 357 -2.41 -2.46 4.86
N LEU A 358 -3.63 -1.92 4.71
CA LEU A 358 -3.87 -0.55 4.25
C LEU A 358 -3.55 0.52 5.31
N ASP A 359 -3.47 0.15 6.59
CA ASP A 359 -3.15 1.08 7.67
C ASP A 359 -1.63 1.34 7.74
N GLU A 360 -1.28 2.57 8.06
CA GLU A 360 0.12 3.03 8.11
C GLU A 360 0.31 3.97 9.31
N GLY A 361 1.37 3.73 10.10
CA GLY A 361 1.77 4.63 11.19
C GLY A 361 2.44 5.91 10.67
N VAL A 362 2.33 7.01 11.41
CA VAL A 362 2.96 8.29 11.05
C VAL A 362 4.41 8.33 11.51
N ASP A 363 5.35 8.46 10.56
CA ASP A 363 6.76 8.76 10.83
C ASP A 363 7.18 10.08 10.15
N LEU A 364 7.24 11.14 10.93
CA LEU A 364 7.65 12.45 10.43
C LEU A 364 9.17 12.55 10.20
N ASP A 365 9.98 11.68 10.81
CA ASP A 365 11.43 11.69 10.67
C ASP A 365 11.90 10.98 9.38
N GLY A 366 11.02 10.20 8.76
CA GLY A 366 11.35 9.41 7.55
C GLY A 366 12.34 8.28 7.84
N LYS A 367 12.58 8.00 9.12
CA LYS A 367 13.32 6.82 9.57
C LYS A 367 12.30 5.71 9.71
N ASP A 368 12.02 5.03 8.60
CA ASP A 368 11.30 3.77 8.68
C ASP A 368 11.98 2.89 9.73
N LYS A 369 11.49 2.94 10.95
CA LYS A 369 11.52 1.75 11.76
C LYS A 369 10.64 0.79 10.97
N MET A 370 11.28 -0.19 10.35
CA MET A 370 10.54 -1.34 9.80
C MET A 370 9.45 -1.64 10.81
N GLN A 371 8.20 -1.48 10.41
CA GLN A 371 7.11 -1.97 11.22
C GLN A 371 7.44 -3.42 11.47
N GLN A 372 7.74 -3.75 12.71
CA GLN A 372 7.76 -5.10 13.20
C GLN A 372 6.47 -5.71 12.68
N GLY A 373 6.59 -6.81 11.96
CA GLY A 373 5.57 -7.38 11.10
C GLY A 373 4.16 -7.17 11.64
N SER A 374 3.27 -6.73 10.77
CA SER A 374 1.83 -6.72 11.07
C SER A 374 1.50 -8.06 11.72
N ALA A 375 0.76 -8.02 12.83
CA ALA A 375 0.31 -9.23 13.51
C ALA A 375 -0.30 -10.18 12.46
N PRO A 376 -0.05 -11.48 12.54
CA PRO A 376 -0.58 -12.43 11.57
C PRO A 376 -2.09 -12.24 11.45
N GLU A 377 -2.57 -12.14 10.22
CA GLU A 377 -3.97 -11.84 9.90
C GLU A 377 -4.66 -13.11 9.40
N LYS A 378 -5.96 -13.20 9.60
CA LYS A 378 -6.84 -14.26 9.08
C LYS A 378 -7.96 -13.67 8.25
N VAL A 379 -8.54 -14.48 7.38
CA VAL A 379 -9.71 -14.08 6.58
C VAL A 379 -10.97 -14.33 7.40
N CYS A 380 -11.82 -13.32 7.57
CA CYS A 380 -13.12 -13.49 8.19
C CYS A 380 -13.99 -14.42 7.33
N PRO A 381 -14.54 -15.51 7.88
CA PRO A 381 -15.35 -16.48 7.10
C PRO A 381 -16.63 -15.85 6.55
N ASN A 382 -17.17 -14.82 7.20
CA ASN A 382 -18.43 -14.18 6.80
C ASN A 382 -18.20 -13.10 5.73
N CYS A 383 -17.33 -12.10 5.97
CA CYS A 383 -17.17 -10.95 5.08
C CYS A 383 -15.90 -11.00 4.22
N LYS A 384 -15.07 -12.04 4.38
CA LYS A 384 -13.80 -12.26 3.66
C LYS A 384 -12.74 -11.15 3.85
N CYS A 385 -12.94 -10.23 4.80
CA CYS A 385 -11.93 -9.23 5.16
C CYS A 385 -10.76 -9.87 5.90
N LEU A 386 -9.55 -9.37 5.67
CA LEU A 386 -8.38 -9.69 6.48
C LEU A 386 -8.51 -9.00 7.85
N ILE A 387 -8.33 -9.78 8.90
CA ILE A 387 -8.40 -9.32 10.29
C ILE A 387 -7.25 -9.93 11.09
N PRO A 388 -6.75 -9.27 12.15
CA PRO A 388 -5.70 -9.83 12.98
C PRO A 388 -6.05 -11.23 13.49
N LEU A 389 -5.09 -12.15 13.49
CA LEU A 389 -5.31 -13.55 13.89
C LEU A 389 -5.86 -13.68 15.32
N SER A 390 -5.51 -12.75 16.22
CA SER A 390 -5.94 -12.70 17.61
C SER A 390 -7.40 -12.26 17.81
N VAL A 391 -8.05 -11.70 16.79
CA VAL A 391 -9.40 -11.14 16.88
C VAL A 391 -10.44 -12.25 16.87
N ARG A 392 -11.26 -12.31 17.91
CA ARG A 392 -12.36 -13.29 18.05
C ARG A 392 -13.70 -12.82 17.46
N VAL A 393 -13.87 -11.51 17.32
CA VAL A 393 -15.04 -10.90 16.69
C VAL A 393 -14.54 -10.07 15.52
N CYS A 394 -15.02 -10.35 14.33
CA CYS A 394 -14.61 -9.59 13.14
C CYS A 394 -14.97 -8.10 13.30
N PRO A 395 -14.01 -7.19 13.32
CA PRO A 395 -14.28 -5.77 13.49
C PRO A 395 -15.04 -5.16 12.31
N MET A 396 -15.10 -5.89 11.18
CA MET A 396 -15.71 -5.41 9.94
C MET A 396 -17.18 -5.77 9.81
N CYS A 397 -17.60 -6.92 10.34
CA CYS A 397 -18.98 -7.41 10.20
C CYS A 397 -19.60 -7.91 11.49
N GLY A 398 -18.90 -7.82 12.63
CA GLY A 398 -19.39 -8.30 13.91
C GLY A 398 -19.50 -9.83 14.06
N HIS A 399 -19.04 -10.60 13.06
CA HIS A 399 -19.11 -12.06 13.10
C HIS A 399 -18.17 -12.60 14.17
N GLU A 400 -18.73 -13.40 15.09
CA GLU A 400 -17.95 -14.13 16.09
C GLU A 400 -17.28 -15.33 15.42
N ILE A 401 -15.97 -15.45 15.58
CA ILE A 401 -15.15 -16.49 14.98
C ILE A 401 -14.89 -17.54 16.05
N GLU A 402 -15.71 -18.59 16.07
CA GLU A 402 -15.46 -19.77 16.88
C GLU A 402 -14.30 -20.56 16.26
N MET A 403 -13.24 -20.73 17.03
CA MET A 403 -12.09 -21.53 16.61
C MET A 403 -12.33 -22.99 16.98
N GLN A 404 -12.90 -23.77 16.06
CA GLN A 404 -12.86 -25.22 16.15
C GLN A 404 -11.52 -25.72 15.59
N ALA A 405 -10.86 -26.64 16.28
CA ALA A 405 -9.53 -27.14 15.90
C ALA A 405 -9.46 -27.72 14.47
N LYS A 406 -10.58 -28.13 13.91
CA LYS A 406 -10.70 -28.68 12.56
C LYS A 406 -10.78 -27.61 11.46
N GLU A 407 -11.41 -26.46 11.73
CA GLU A 407 -11.42 -25.29 10.83
C GLU A 407 -10.09 -24.57 10.80
N LEU A 408 -9.32 -24.64 11.90
CA LEU A 408 -7.93 -24.20 11.92
C LEU A 408 -7.10 -24.92 10.85
N LEU A 409 -7.23 -26.24 10.70
CA LEU A 409 -6.44 -27.01 9.73
C LEU A 409 -6.80 -26.70 8.27
N GLU A 410 -8.06 -26.47 7.92
CA GLU A 410 -8.48 -26.12 6.56
C GLU A 410 -8.19 -24.67 6.18
N THR A 411 -8.28 -23.74 7.14
CA THR A 411 -7.88 -22.34 6.95
C THR A 411 -6.35 -22.21 6.90
N PHE A 412 -5.64 -23.10 7.54
CA PHE A 412 -4.19 -23.12 7.63
C PHE A 412 -3.47 -23.44 6.31
N ASN A 413 -4.03 -24.27 5.44
CA ASN A 413 -3.44 -24.54 4.12
C ASN A 413 -3.39 -23.29 3.22
N MET A 414 -4.33 -22.36 3.38
CA MET A 414 -4.27 -21.04 2.74
C MET A 414 -3.29 -20.08 3.46
N THR A 415 -3.10 -20.25 4.76
CA THR A 415 -2.26 -19.38 5.61
C THR A 415 -0.76 -19.71 5.48
N GLU A 416 -0.39 -20.94 5.13
CA GLU A 416 1.00 -21.30 4.83
C GLU A 416 1.52 -20.51 3.64
N ILE A 417 0.76 -20.43 2.57
CA ILE A 417 1.09 -19.62 1.38
C ILE A 417 1.19 -18.14 1.79
N ASP A 418 0.26 -17.64 2.59
CA ASP A 418 0.24 -16.27 3.09
C ASP A 418 1.47 -15.93 3.95
N LEU A 419 1.94 -16.81 4.83
CA LEU A 419 3.12 -16.58 5.68
C LEU A 419 4.42 -16.56 4.89
N ILE A 420 4.60 -17.52 3.99
CA ILE A 420 5.75 -17.58 3.08
C ILE A 420 5.77 -16.35 2.17
N ASP A 421 4.62 -15.94 1.68
CA ASP A 421 4.50 -14.79 0.80
C ASP A 421 4.64 -13.45 1.53
N ARG A 422 4.27 -13.36 2.81
CA ARG A 422 4.44 -12.17 3.67
C ARG A 422 5.82 -12.06 4.31
N SER A 423 6.56 -13.14 4.40
CA SER A 423 7.92 -13.09 4.89
C SER A 423 8.78 -12.15 4.05
N PRO A 424 9.59 -11.26 4.64
CA PRO A 424 10.58 -10.49 3.90
C PRO A 424 11.71 -11.36 3.36
N PHE A 425 11.82 -12.61 3.82
CA PHE A 425 12.82 -13.59 3.39
C PHE A 425 12.21 -14.57 2.38
N ARG A 426 13.06 -15.13 1.54
CA ARG A 426 12.66 -16.15 0.57
C ARG A 426 12.79 -17.54 1.20
N TRP A 427 11.67 -18.13 1.59
CA TRP A 427 11.60 -19.51 2.03
C TRP A 427 11.63 -20.46 0.83
N ILE A 428 12.46 -21.48 0.87
CA ILE A 428 12.56 -22.52 -0.17
C ILE A 428 12.38 -23.89 0.43
N ASP A 429 11.63 -24.73 -0.27
CA ASP A 429 11.56 -26.16 0.04
C ASP A 429 12.82 -26.85 -0.52
N LEU A 430 13.67 -27.37 0.38
CA LEU A 430 14.95 -27.97 0.00
C LEU A 430 14.77 -29.26 -0.81
N PHE A 431 13.72 -30.03 -0.53
CA PHE A 431 13.50 -31.35 -1.12
C PHE A 431 12.31 -31.40 -2.08
N ASN A 432 11.62 -30.30 -2.32
CA ASN A 432 10.40 -30.18 -3.12
C ASN A 432 9.28 -31.16 -2.68
N ASN A 433 9.16 -31.41 -1.38
CA ASN A 433 8.18 -32.32 -0.80
C ASN A 433 7.45 -31.73 0.44
N GLY A 434 7.63 -30.44 0.70
CA GLY A 434 7.04 -29.73 1.83
C GLY A 434 7.61 -30.06 3.21
N LYS A 435 8.58 -30.99 3.28
CA LYS A 435 9.10 -31.49 4.58
C LYS A 435 10.24 -30.67 5.16
N CYS A 436 10.90 -29.82 4.39
CA CYS A 436 12.02 -29.03 4.89
C CYS A 436 12.10 -27.68 4.20
N MET A 437 11.64 -26.65 4.89
CA MET A 437 11.69 -25.27 4.43
C MET A 437 12.92 -24.58 5.01
N SER A 438 13.64 -23.79 4.21
CA SER A 438 14.81 -23.03 4.67
C SER A 438 14.81 -21.61 4.12
N ALA A 439 15.22 -20.66 4.96
CA ALA A 439 15.52 -19.29 4.57
C ALA A 439 16.88 -18.88 5.14
N SER A 440 17.68 -18.17 4.33
CA SER A 440 19.03 -17.74 4.68
C SER A 440 19.14 -16.22 4.63
N GLY A 441 19.67 -15.65 5.71
CA GLY A 441 20.13 -14.26 5.76
C GLY A 441 21.66 -14.17 5.67
N PHE A 442 22.21 -12.98 5.96
CA PHE A 442 23.66 -12.77 6.10
C PHE A 442 24.14 -13.07 7.53
N ASN A 443 23.31 -12.82 8.53
CA ASN A 443 23.63 -12.99 9.95
C ASN A 443 23.18 -14.32 10.53
N GLY A 444 22.42 -15.12 9.77
CA GLY A 444 21.96 -16.44 10.18
C GLY A 444 21.02 -17.11 9.19
N PHE A 445 20.41 -18.20 9.61
CA PHE A 445 19.41 -18.92 8.83
C PHE A 445 18.30 -19.49 9.72
N GLY A 446 17.14 -19.72 9.12
CA GLY A 446 16.02 -20.48 9.67
C GLY A 446 15.76 -21.74 8.85
N LEU A 447 15.35 -22.79 9.52
CA LEU A 447 14.96 -24.06 8.94
C LEU A 447 13.74 -24.59 9.68
N VAL A 448 12.74 -25.07 8.93
CA VAL A 448 11.57 -25.76 9.47
C VAL A 448 11.53 -27.16 8.93
N ALA A 449 11.67 -28.13 9.81
CA ALA A 449 11.53 -29.55 9.50
C ALA A 449 10.09 -29.98 9.86
N HIS A 450 9.36 -30.49 8.88
CA HIS A 450 8.03 -31.06 9.07
C HIS A 450 8.12 -32.58 9.21
N LEU A 451 7.76 -33.04 10.40
CA LEU A 451 7.62 -34.44 10.76
C LEU A 451 6.11 -34.73 10.77
N ASP A 452 5.69 -35.88 10.41
CA ASP A 452 4.30 -36.31 10.19
C ASP A 452 3.19 -35.34 10.69
N ASP A 453 3.05 -35.11 12.00
CA ASP A 453 2.05 -34.23 12.59
C ASP A 453 2.62 -32.95 13.25
N VAL A 454 3.95 -32.81 13.30
CA VAL A 454 4.62 -31.72 14.02
C VAL A 454 5.72 -31.09 13.19
N SER A 455 5.89 -29.80 13.29
CA SER A 455 6.98 -29.05 12.68
C SER A 455 7.91 -28.49 13.74
N VAL A 456 9.20 -28.58 13.48
CA VAL A 456 10.27 -28.07 14.34
C VAL A 456 10.97 -26.91 13.64
N ALA A 457 10.97 -25.74 14.26
CA ALA A 457 11.73 -24.59 13.79
C ALA A 457 13.11 -24.54 14.44
N LEU A 458 14.13 -24.62 13.61
CA LEU A 458 15.52 -24.52 14.00
C LEU A 458 16.13 -23.25 13.44
N VAL A 459 16.90 -22.54 14.24
CA VAL A 459 17.54 -21.28 13.85
C VAL A 459 18.99 -21.24 14.31
N LYS A 460 19.82 -20.53 13.54
CA LYS A 460 21.25 -20.38 13.87
C LYS A 460 21.75 -19.01 13.43
N ARG A 461 22.42 -18.28 14.31
CA ARG A 461 23.26 -17.13 13.92
C ARG A 461 24.57 -17.63 13.31
N THR A 462 25.16 -16.88 12.38
CA THR A 462 26.40 -17.24 11.67
C THR A 462 27.52 -17.69 12.63
N LYS A 463 27.64 -17.08 13.81
CA LYS A 463 28.62 -17.43 14.84
C LYS A 463 27.96 -18.05 16.09
N GLY A 464 26.79 -18.66 15.96
CA GLY A 464 26.01 -19.19 17.07
C GLY A 464 25.86 -20.72 17.03
N LYS A 465 25.18 -21.26 18.05
CA LYS A 465 24.72 -22.65 18.09
C LYS A 465 23.34 -22.77 17.47
N LEU A 466 23.01 -23.90 16.88
CA LEU A 466 21.69 -24.24 16.41
C LEU A 466 20.72 -24.34 17.60
N ARG A 467 19.54 -23.74 17.48
CA ARG A 467 18.52 -23.75 18.54
C ARG A 467 17.15 -24.08 17.96
N ILE A 468 16.36 -24.83 18.71
CA ILE A 468 14.92 -24.95 18.46
C ILE A 468 14.25 -23.68 19.03
N VAL A 469 13.41 -23.03 18.24
CA VAL A 469 12.66 -21.84 18.65
C VAL A 469 11.15 -22.06 18.70
N SER A 470 10.67 -23.09 18.01
CA SER A 470 9.26 -23.49 18.07
C SER A 470 9.10 -24.96 17.69
N VAL A 471 8.12 -25.58 18.31
CA VAL A 471 7.61 -26.90 17.97
C VAL A 471 6.10 -26.80 17.97
N GLY A 472 5.44 -27.25 16.90
CA GLY A 472 4.00 -27.13 16.76
C GLY A 472 3.56 -27.33 15.32
N THR A 473 2.58 -26.53 14.90
CA THR A 473 2.13 -26.56 13.50
C THR A 473 3.21 -25.98 12.58
N LYS A 474 3.12 -26.28 11.29
CA LYS A 474 4.09 -25.79 10.29
C LYS A 474 4.16 -24.26 10.27
N GLU A 475 3.03 -23.62 10.44
CA GLU A 475 2.90 -22.17 10.43
C GLU A 475 3.51 -21.54 11.69
N GLN A 476 3.28 -22.12 12.87
CA GLN A 476 3.92 -21.66 14.10
C GLN A 476 5.45 -21.76 13.99
N ALA A 477 5.92 -22.85 13.43
CA ALA A 477 7.33 -23.09 13.21
C ALA A 477 7.92 -22.09 12.18
N LEU A 478 7.23 -21.87 11.05
CA LEU A 478 7.65 -20.88 10.05
C LEU A 478 7.65 -19.45 10.62
N ALA A 479 6.58 -19.06 11.35
CA ALA A 479 6.50 -17.74 11.96
C ALA A 479 7.65 -17.50 12.97
N ALA A 480 7.92 -18.46 13.83
CA ALA A 480 9.01 -18.36 14.82
C ALA A 480 10.40 -18.27 14.17
N ALA A 481 10.64 -19.02 13.10
CA ALA A 481 11.90 -18.96 12.38
C ALA A 481 12.03 -17.66 11.56
N ASP A 482 10.92 -17.13 11.01
CA ASP A 482 10.88 -15.86 10.31
C ASP A 482 11.12 -14.67 11.26
N ASP A 483 10.50 -14.67 12.43
CA ASP A 483 10.70 -13.67 13.47
C ASP A 483 12.17 -13.63 13.95
N PHE A 484 12.79 -14.78 14.10
CA PHE A 484 14.22 -14.85 14.41
C PHE A 484 15.08 -14.22 13.32
N LEU A 485 14.79 -14.48 12.04
CA LEU A 485 15.51 -13.85 10.94
C LEU A 485 15.31 -12.35 10.91
N ARG A 486 14.08 -11.86 11.18
CA ARG A 486 13.79 -10.43 11.29
C ARG A 486 14.57 -9.75 12.42
N GLU A 487 14.74 -10.45 13.55
CA GLU A 487 15.49 -9.93 14.70
C GLU A 487 17.00 -9.76 14.39
N ILE A 488 17.57 -10.67 13.59
CA ILE A 488 19.02 -10.69 13.38
C ILE A 488 19.50 -10.02 12.09
N GLU A 489 18.59 -9.80 11.12
CA GLU A 489 18.93 -9.24 9.80
C GLU A 489 18.61 -7.74 9.73
N ASP A 490 19.62 -6.91 10.00
CA ASP A 490 19.53 -5.45 9.89
C ASP A 490 19.62 -4.96 8.42
N SER A 491 20.07 -5.83 7.51
CA SER A 491 20.34 -5.46 6.12
C SER A 491 19.18 -5.81 5.20
N ASP A 492 18.72 -4.83 4.41
CA ASP A 492 17.80 -5.06 3.30
C ASP A 492 18.33 -6.05 2.25
N GLY A 493 19.65 -6.30 2.26
CA GLY A 493 20.32 -7.21 1.33
C GLY A 493 19.84 -8.67 1.39
N ALA A 494 19.37 -9.13 2.57
CA ALA A 494 18.91 -10.50 2.78
C ALA A 494 17.46 -10.75 2.37
N LYS A 495 16.70 -9.70 2.05
CA LYS A 495 15.25 -9.77 1.78
C LYS A 495 14.93 -10.21 0.36
N LYS A 496 13.67 -10.69 0.16
CA LYS A 496 13.08 -10.99 -1.16
C LYS A 496 13.31 -9.83 -2.15
N GLY A 497 13.44 -10.15 -3.44
CA GLY A 497 13.55 -9.16 -4.50
C GLY A 497 14.97 -8.62 -4.74
N LYS A 498 15.99 -9.10 -4.03
CA LYS A 498 17.38 -8.71 -4.30
C LYS A 498 17.97 -9.54 -5.44
N ARG A 499 18.66 -8.87 -6.39
CA ARG A 499 19.23 -9.50 -7.60
C ARG A 499 20.14 -10.71 -7.30
N TRP A 500 20.89 -10.67 -6.20
CA TRP A 500 21.82 -11.74 -5.87
C TRP A 500 21.15 -13.09 -5.57
N LEU A 501 19.88 -13.08 -5.14
CA LEU A 501 19.10 -14.29 -4.86
C LEU A 501 18.94 -15.18 -6.09
N ASN A 502 18.85 -14.56 -7.27
CA ASN A 502 18.65 -15.24 -8.55
C ASN A 502 19.94 -15.34 -9.39
N GLN A 503 21.06 -14.77 -8.90
CA GLN A 503 22.36 -14.96 -9.57
C GLN A 503 22.77 -16.44 -9.54
N ALA A 504 23.48 -16.88 -10.56
CA ALA A 504 24.09 -18.21 -10.56
C ALA A 504 24.97 -18.41 -9.33
N MET A 505 24.97 -19.63 -8.78
CA MET A 505 25.86 -19.98 -7.66
C MET A 505 27.32 -19.70 -8.00
N THR A 506 28.08 -19.30 -6.97
CA THR A 506 29.50 -19.06 -7.12
C THR A 506 30.28 -20.37 -7.26
N GLU A 507 31.48 -20.32 -7.85
CA GLU A 507 32.36 -21.49 -7.96
C GLU A 507 32.65 -22.12 -6.58
N ARG A 508 32.89 -21.29 -5.56
CA ARG A 508 33.09 -21.76 -4.18
C ARG A 508 31.88 -22.50 -3.62
N GLN A 509 30.65 -22.03 -3.91
CA GLN A 509 29.42 -22.73 -3.51
C GLN A 509 29.29 -24.06 -4.25
N ARG A 510 29.61 -24.08 -5.54
CA ARG A 510 29.60 -25.31 -6.36
C ARG A 510 30.57 -26.36 -5.82
N GLU A 511 31.81 -25.96 -5.54
CA GLU A 511 32.80 -26.84 -4.95
C GLU A 511 32.38 -27.36 -3.56
N ALA A 512 31.80 -26.50 -2.72
CA ALA A 512 31.32 -26.88 -1.40
C ALA A 512 30.18 -27.90 -1.50
N LEU A 513 29.20 -27.67 -2.36
CA LEU A 513 28.08 -28.61 -2.59
C LEU A 513 28.57 -29.94 -3.20
N ALA A 514 29.60 -29.92 -4.07
CA ALA A 514 30.19 -31.13 -4.65
C ALA A 514 30.92 -31.96 -3.61
N ARG A 515 31.64 -31.34 -2.67
CA ARG A 515 32.30 -32.05 -1.54
C ARG A 515 31.32 -32.81 -0.65
N GLU A 516 30.12 -32.28 -0.50
CA GLU A 516 29.04 -32.91 0.28
C GLU A 516 28.26 -33.97 -0.52
N ASN A 517 28.77 -34.41 -1.69
CA ASN A 517 28.14 -35.39 -2.60
C ASN A 517 26.67 -35.07 -2.98
N LYS A 518 26.33 -33.79 -3.09
CA LYS A 518 24.94 -33.34 -3.30
C LYS A 518 24.67 -32.75 -4.69
N ILE A 519 25.69 -32.53 -5.49
CA ILE A 519 25.53 -32.16 -6.90
C ILE A 519 25.96 -33.35 -7.76
N VAL A 520 25.00 -34.16 -8.14
CA VAL A 520 25.20 -35.35 -8.98
C VAL A 520 24.50 -35.21 -10.31
N SER A 521 23.57 -34.24 -10.43
CA SER A 521 22.73 -34.07 -11.62
C SER A 521 23.03 -32.74 -12.34
N PRO A 522 22.96 -32.68 -13.67
CA PRO A 522 22.99 -31.44 -14.42
C PRO A 522 21.91 -30.41 -14.00
N LEU A 523 20.78 -30.89 -13.45
CA LEU A 523 19.71 -30.02 -12.91
C LEU A 523 20.15 -29.28 -11.63
N ASP A 524 21.07 -29.84 -10.86
CA ASP A 524 21.60 -29.21 -9.66
C ASP A 524 22.57 -28.07 -9.98
N LEU A 525 23.10 -28.01 -11.20
CA LEU A 525 23.99 -26.96 -11.68
C LEU A 525 23.22 -25.64 -11.95
N SER A 526 21.89 -25.67 -12.00
CA SER A 526 21.03 -24.50 -12.19
C SER A 526 20.66 -23.78 -10.89
N PHE A 527 21.23 -24.16 -9.75
CA PHE A 527 20.91 -23.52 -8.48
C PHE A 527 21.32 -22.05 -8.49
N SER A 528 20.40 -21.20 -8.02
CA SER A 528 20.73 -19.81 -7.73
C SER A 528 21.70 -19.73 -6.54
N LYS A 529 22.43 -18.64 -6.45
CA LYS A 529 23.32 -18.32 -5.33
C LYS A 529 22.61 -18.46 -3.97
N TYR A 530 21.34 -18.08 -3.90
CA TYR A 530 20.52 -18.19 -2.69
C TYR A 530 20.14 -19.64 -2.37
N LYS A 531 19.64 -20.38 -3.36
CA LYS A 531 19.29 -21.79 -3.19
C LYS A 531 20.51 -22.60 -2.74
N ALA A 532 21.69 -22.30 -3.30
CA ALA A 532 22.95 -22.90 -2.88
C ALA A 532 23.30 -22.54 -1.42
N ALA A 533 23.07 -21.30 -0.97
CA ALA A 533 23.30 -20.91 0.42
C ALA A 533 22.38 -21.66 1.40
N CYS A 534 21.10 -21.80 1.10
CA CYS A 534 20.16 -22.56 1.93
C CYS A 534 20.54 -24.03 2.04
N TRP A 535 20.94 -24.66 0.92
CA TRP A 535 21.46 -26.03 0.93
C TRP A 535 22.72 -26.20 1.76
N LEU A 536 23.68 -25.29 1.63
CA LEU A 536 24.94 -25.36 2.41
C LEU A 536 24.68 -25.17 3.91
N ASN A 537 23.76 -24.28 4.29
CA ASN A 537 23.33 -24.11 5.68
C ASN A 537 22.74 -25.41 6.25
N TYR A 538 21.91 -26.12 5.49
CA TYR A 538 21.39 -27.43 5.88
C TYR A 538 22.51 -28.48 6.00
N LEU A 539 23.33 -28.63 4.97
CA LEU A 539 24.36 -29.70 4.90
C LEU A 539 25.42 -29.55 5.98
N TRP A 540 25.95 -28.36 6.20
CA TRP A 540 26.96 -28.11 7.22
C TRP A 540 26.45 -28.26 8.66
N ASN A 541 25.13 -28.22 8.84
CA ASN A 541 24.51 -28.40 10.16
C ASN A 541 23.68 -29.68 10.26
N LYS A 542 23.74 -30.54 9.24
CA LYS A 542 22.89 -31.74 9.13
C LYS A 542 22.91 -32.63 10.37
N GLN A 543 24.08 -32.96 10.89
CA GLN A 543 24.21 -33.79 12.09
C GLN A 543 23.59 -33.14 13.33
N GLU A 544 23.76 -31.82 13.48
CA GLU A 544 23.18 -31.06 14.59
C GLU A 544 21.66 -30.92 14.44
N ILE A 545 21.17 -30.76 13.19
CA ILE A 545 19.74 -30.72 12.86
C ILE A 545 19.08 -32.06 13.15
N ASP A 546 19.65 -33.15 12.57
CA ASP A 546 19.13 -34.51 12.73
C ASP A 546 19.12 -34.90 14.22
N GLY A 547 20.19 -34.60 14.98
CA GLY A 547 20.26 -34.88 16.42
C GLY A 547 19.16 -34.17 17.21
N LYS A 548 18.95 -32.85 16.98
CA LYS A 548 17.91 -32.10 17.69
C LYS A 548 16.50 -32.52 17.33
N VAL A 549 16.27 -32.92 16.09
CA VAL A 549 14.98 -33.43 15.62
C VAL A 549 14.69 -34.83 16.21
N LEU A 550 15.70 -35.69 16.26
CA LEU A 550 15.60 -37.04 16.86
C LEU A 550 15.43 -36.97 18.38
N ASP A 551 16.21 -36.13 19.09
CA ASP A 551 16.07 -35.92 20.53
C ASP A 551 14.66 -35.54 20.94
N TYR A 552 13.96 -34.77 20.10
CA TYR A 552 12.57 -34.43 20.32
C TYR A 552 11.61 -35.62 20.09
N TYR A 553 11.86 -36.43 19.05
CA TYR A 553 11.05 -37.60 18.71
C TYR A 553 11.17 -38.72 19.76
N GLU A 554 12.36 -38.90 20.34
CA GLU A 554 12.60 -39.90 21.36
C GLU A 554 12.19 -39.44 22.77
N GLY A 555 12.22 -38.13 23.04
CA GLY A 555 11.82 -37.54 24.31
C GLY A 555 10.30 -37.60 24.58
N ASP A 556 9.47 -37.47 23.57
CA ASP A 556 8.02 -37.55 23.68
C ASP A 556 7.51 -39.01 23.80
N ASN A 557 8.23 -39.99 23.23
CA ASN A 557 7.88 -41.41 23.36
C ASN A 557 8.23 -42.01 24.74
N ASN A 558 9.03 -41.33 25.57
CA ASN A 558 9.33 -41.74 26.94
C ASN A 558 8.45 -41.08 28.01
N ALA A 559 7.55 -40.16 27.59
CA ALA A 559 6.63 -39.41 28.48
C ALA A 559 5.15 -39.84 28.32
N ALA A 560 4.83 -40.88 27.48
CA ALA A 560 3.48 -41.41 27.27
C ALA A 560 3.25 -42.73 28.03
#